data_30e3b577a1280cfbd06172fce4b47385
#
_entry.id   30e3b577a1280cfbd06172fce4b47385
#
_cell.length_a   1.000
_cell.length_b   1.000
_cell.length_c   1.000
_cell.angle_alpha   90.00
_cell.angle_beta   90.00
_cell.angle_gamma   90.00
#
_symmetry.space_group_name_H-M   'P 1'
#
loop_
_entity.id
_entity.type
_entity.pdbx_description
1 polymer ?
#
loop_
_entity_poly.entity_id
_entity_poly.type
_entity_poly.pdbx_seq_one_letter_code
_entity_poly.pdbx_strand_id
1 'polypeptide(L)'
;MKKLLAVFLTASLLACALPALAAEEVNVFNWEDYICDEVIDLFEEETGIKVNYMRFTTNEDMLVQVQADPKNYDVIFPSDYIIERLISEDLLEELDYSQLPNAQYTLDWLKTPDYDPEGKYSVPYMWGTVGILYNKTLVSAPITSWTAMWDEQYVDNVFMMDSIRDTLGVALKMLGYSMNTRDMDALNEAKDKLIEQKKAGIVKAYQVDETKDKMIAGEAAMGLMWSGDAAYAMSFNDDLAYVVPEEGSNVWVDGMCIPKGAKNYENALKFIDFLCRPEIALMNFEEICYCTPNSGAIELIDDPEVLADETLFPSDET
;
A
#
# COMPACT_ATOMS: atom_id res chain seq x y z
N MET A 1 -24.40 82.63 29.14
CA MET A 1 -23.41 82.37 28.13
C MET A 1 -22.37 81.41 28.74
N LYS A 2 -22.52 80.15 28.61
CA LYS A 2 -21.56 79.16 29.07
C LYS A 2 -21.28 78.15 27.89
N LYS A 3 -20.06 78.22 27.33
CA LYS A 3 -19.68 77.31 26.28
C LYS A 3 -19.23 76.01 26.96
N LEU A 4 -19.93 74.93 26.71
CA LEU A 4 -19.48 73.55 27.03
C LEU A 4 -18.49 73.09 25.97
N LEU A 5 -17.25 72.76 26.39
CA LEU A 5 -16.24 72.13 25.58
C LEU A 5 -16.45 70.62 25.71
N ALA A 6 -16.89 69.95 24.65
CA ALA A 6 -16.95 68.48 24.59
C ALA A 6 -15.58 67.98 24.13
N VAL A 7 -14.87 67.26 24.99
CA VAL A 7 -13.66 66.53 24.67
C VAL A 7 -14.09 65.15 24.16
N PHE A 8 -13.93 64.90 22.87
CA PHE A 8 -14.04 63.56 22.29
C PHE A 8 -12.74 62.74 22.58
N LEU A 9 -12.84 61.77 23.46
CA LEU A 9 -11.81 60.80 23.71
C LEU A 9 -11.95 59.68 22.62
N THR A 10 -11.20 59.76 21.56
CA THR A 10 -11.06 58.67 20.56
C THR A 10 -10.14 57.60 21.15
N ALA A 11 -10.74 56.60 21.73
CA ALA A 11 -10.04 55.34 22.05
C ALA A 11 -9.75 54.59 20.75
N SER A 12 -8.49 54.68 20.29
CA SER A 12 -7.97 53.84 19.20
C SER A 12 -7.85 52.40 19.72
N LEU A 13 -8.80 51.53 19.37
CA LEU A 13 -8.62 50.09 19.46
C LEU A 13 -7.57 49.66 18.39
N LEU A 14 -6.32 49.55 18.81
CA LEU A 14 -5.38 48.74 18.05
C LEU A 14 -5.79 47.26 18.19
N ALA A 15 -6.61 46.79 17.26
CA ALA A 15 -6.78 45.37 17.05
C ALA A 15 -5.40 44.84 16.56
N CYS A 16 -4.64 44.24 17.44
CA CYS A 16 -3.53 43.36 17.02
C CYS A 16 -4.17 42.23 16.21
N ALA A 17 -4.17 42.38 14.90
CA ALA A 17 -4.38 41.25 14.00
C ALA A 17 -3.19 40.32 14.24
N LEU A 18 -3.35 39.36 15.14
CA LEU A 18 -2.49 38.18 15.15
C LEU A 18 -2.59 37.61 13.73
N PRO A 19 -1.48 37.41 13.03
CA PRO A 19 -1.54 36.65 11.78
C PRO A 19 -2.20 35.31 12.16
N ALA A 20 -3.32 34.99 11.51
CA ALA A 20 -3.83 33.63 11.55
C ALA A 20 -2.67 32.78 11.03
N LEU A 21 -1.99 32.02 11.91
CA LEU A 21 -1.11 30.97 11.42
C LEU A 21 -2.00 30.13 10.49
N ALA A 22 -1.58 29.96 9.26
CA ALA A 22 -2.20 28.98 8.39
C ALA A 22 -2.19 27.65 9.18
N ALA A 23 -3.33 26.96 9.20
CA ALA A 23 -3.39 25.66 9.85
C ALA A 23 -2.28 24.79 9.22
N GLU A 24 -1.48 24.15 10.06
CA GLU A 24 -0.49 23.20 9.57
C GLU A 24 -1.23 22.04 8.88
N GLU A 25 -0.71 21.58 7.75
CA GLU A 25 -1.34 20.53 6.97
C GLU A 25 -0.28 19.56 6.40
N VAL A 26 -0.72 18.37 6.02
CA VAL A 26 0.04 17.38 5.28
C VAL A 26 -0.84 16.78 4.18
N ASN A 27 -0.32 16.72 2.96
CA ASN A 27 -1.00 16.17 1.80
C ASN A 27 -0.54 14.73 1.60
N VAL A 28 -1.40 13.78 1.92
CA VAL A 28 -1.15 12.35 1.85
C VAL A 28 -1.80 11.76 0.62
N PHE A 29 -1.05 10.97 -0.17
CA PHE A 29 -1.54 10.29 -1.35
C PHE A 29 -1.26 8.79 -1.23
N ASN A 30 -2.30 8.03 -0.92
CA ASN A 30 -2.24 6.63 -0.56
C ASN A 30 -3.21 5.80 -1.42
N TRP A 31 -3.13 4.49 -1.30
CA TRP A 31 -4.07 3.55 -1.91
C TRP A 31 -5.49 3.70 -1.34
N GLU A 32 -6.47 3.17 -2.07
CA GLU A 32 -7.80 2.91 -1.51
C GLU A 32 -7.68 1.93 -0.31
N ASP A 33 -8.57 2.04 0.67
CA ASP A 33 -8.67 1.13 1.83
C ASP A 33 -7.33 0.74 2.50
N TYR A 34 -6.39 1.69 2.64
CA TYR A 34 -5.01 1.40 3.03
C TYR A 34 -4.51 2.20 4.24
N ILE A 35 -5.41 2.63 5.09
CA ILE A 35 -5.14 3.23 6.41
C ILE A 35 -6.39 3.11 7.26
N CYS A 36 -6.23 2.87 8.56
CA CYS A 36 -7.32 2.96 9.52
C CYS A 36 -7.73 4.44 9.69
N ASP A 37 -9.02 4.76 9.48
CA ASP A 37 -9.51 6.15 9.57
C ASP A 37 -9.26 6.76 10.96
N GLU A 38 -9.33 5.97 12.04
CA GLU A 38 -9.04 6.42 13.41
C GLU A 38 -7.59 6.88 13.58
N VAL A 39 -6.64 6.34 12.80
CA VAL A 39 -5.24 6.75 12.83
C VAL A 39 -5.07 8.17 12.31
N ILE A 40 -5.85 8.58 11.29
CA ILE A 40 -5.85 9.95 10.78
C ILE A 40 -6.37 10.91 11.86
N ASP A 41 -7.51 10.56 12.48
CA ASP A 41 -8.14 11.37 13.53
C ASP A 41 -7.20 11.55 14.73
N LEU A 42 -6.51 10.47 15.17
CA LEU A 42 -5.53 10.52 16.25
C LEU A 42 -4.33 11.43 15.91
N PHE A 43 -3.82 11.36 14.68
CA PHE A 43 -2.74 12.23 14.24
C PHE A 43 -3.15 13.70 14.29
N GLU A 44 -4.34 14.03 13.77
CA GLU A 44 -4.87 15.40 13.79
C GLU A 44 -5.11 15.90 15.22
N GLU A 45 -5.63 15.03 16.12
CA GLU A 45 -5.88 15.38 17.53
C GLU A 45 -4.57 15.65 18.29
N GLU A 46 -3.54 14.80 18.11
CA GLU A 46 -2.30 14.92 18.84
C GLU A 46 -1.40 16.07 18.34
N THR A 47 -1.42 16.33 17.03
CA THR A 47 -0.46 17.25 16.40
C THR A 47 -1.06 18.61 16.05
N GLY A 48 -2.39 18.68 15.86
CA GLY A 48 -3.07 19.83 15.28
C GLY A 48 -2.79 20.04 13.78
N ILE A 49 -2.13 19.08 13.13
CA ILE A 49 -1.81 19.10 11.69
C ILE A 49 -2.97 18.44 10.95
N LYS A 50 -3.58 19.15 10.00
CA LYS A 50 -4.66 18.61 9.19
C LYS A 50 -4.11 17.67 8.10
N VAL A 51 -4.74 16.49 7.95
CA VAL A 51 -4.45 15.55 6.88
C VAL A 51 -5.38 15.77 5.69
N ASN A 52 -4.82 16.15 4.55
CA ASN A 52 -5.55 16.17 3.27
C ASN A 52 -5.28 14.82 2.58
N TYR A 53 -6.21 13.88 2.72
CA TYR A 53 -6.03 12.50 2.25
C TYR A 53 -6.60 12.32 0.85
N MET A 54 -5.75 11.90 -0.09
CA MET A 54 -6.07 11.60 -1.48
C MET A 54 -5.79 10.13 -1.77
N ARG A 55 -6.52 9.54 -2.70
CA ARG A 55 -6.43 8.11 -3.02
C ARG A 55 -6.05 7.87 -4.47
N PHE A 56 -5.36 6.74 -4.71
CA PHE A 56 -5.11 6.19 -6.04
C PHE A 56 -5.36 4.68 -6.03
N THR A 57 -5.54 4.10 -7.21
CA THR A 57 -5.85 2.68 -7.38
C THR A 57 -4.73 1.89 -8.05
N THR A 58 -3.82 2.58 -8.76
CA THR A 58 -2.66 1.94 -9.41
C THR A 58 -1.40 2.77 -9.21
N ASN A 59 -0.26 2.08 -9.09
CA ASN A 59 1.07 2.72 -9.03
C ASN A 59 1.35 3.58 -10.25
N GLU A 60 0.88 3.15 -11.43
CA GLU A 60 1.10 3.85 -12.69
C GLU A 60 0.37 5.19 -12.73
N ASP A 61 -0.88 5.24 -12.26
CA ASP A 61 -1.64 6.48 -12.15
C ASP A 61 -1.04 7.44 -11.12
N MET A 62 -0.64 6.91 -9.96
CA MET A 62 0.06 7.68 -8.93
C MET A 62 1.35 8.29 -9.49
N LEU A 63 2.18 7.48 -10.17
CA LEU A 63 3.44 7.93 -10.76
C LEU A 63 3.23 9.06 -11.76
N VAL A 64 2.25 8.94 -12.66
CA VAL A 64 1.93 10.00 -13.66
C VAL A 64 1.55 11.30 -12.95
N GLN A 65 0.78 11.24 -11.88
CA GLN A 65 0.37 12.43 -11.12
C GLN A 65 1.54 13.06 -10.37
N VAL A 66 2.39 12.25 -9.73
CA VAL A 66 3.61 12.73 -9.05
C VAL A 66 4.60 13.34 -10.03
N GLN A 67 4.81 12.72 -11.20
CA GLN A 67 5.67 13.28 -12.26
C GLN A 67 5.14 14.60 -12.81
N ALA A 68 3.81 14.77 -12.87
CA ALA A 68 3.20 16.01 -13.38
C ALA A 68 3.36 17.18 -12.39
N ASP A 69 3.18 16.96 -11.10
CA ASP A 69 3.39 17.97 -10.05
C ASP A 69 3.67 17.31 -8.67
N PRO A 70 4.92 16.98 -8.37
CA PRO A 70 5.29 16.36 -7.11
C PRO A 70 5.00 17.23 -5.88
N LYS A 71 4.90 18.55 -6.05
CA LYS A 71 4.66 19.52 -4.95
C LYS A 71 3.23 19.55 -4.44
N ASN A 72 2.33 18.77 -5.05
CA ASN A 72 0.96 18.63 -4.55
C ASN A 72 0.84 17.61 -3.43
N TYR A 73 1.88 16.81 -3.22
CA TYR A 73 1.92 15.73 -2.26
C TYR A 73 3.07 15.93 -1.28
N ASP A 74 2.86 15.55 -0.02
CA ASP A 74 3.88 15.60 1.01
C ASP A 74 4.31 14.17 1.42
N VAL A 75 3.36 13.20 1.42
CA VAL A 75 3.65 11.78 1.62
C VAL A 75 2.94 10.97 0.55
N ILE A 76 3.66 10.02 -0.06
CA ILE A 76 3.13 9.06 -1.03
C ILE A 76 3.50 7.63 -0.61
N PHE A 77 2.70 6.65 -1.04
CA PHE A 77 2.83 5.23 -0.67
C PHE A 77 3.03 4.32 -1.88
N PRO A 78 4.15 4.47 -2.61
CA PRO A 78 4.47 3.62 -3.75
C PRO A 78 4.94 2.23 -3.36
N SER A 79 4.73 1.25 -4.25
CA SER A 79 5.40 -0.04 -4.15
C SER A 79 6.88 0.04 -4.56
N ASP A 80 7.64 -0.95 -4.14
CA ASP A 80 9.09 -1.11 -4.30
C ASP A 80 9.64 -0.72 -5.69
N TYR A 81 9.06 -1.25 -6.76
CA TYR A 81 9.52 -0.99 -8.14
C TYR A 81 9.27 0.45 -8.60
N ILE A 82 8.28 1.12 -8.01
CA ILE A 82 8.03 2.55 -8.26
C ILE A 82 8.95 3.40 -7.39
N ILE A 83 9.28 2.98 -6.16
CA ILE A 83 10.29 3.66 -5.33
C ILE A 83 11.64 3.66 -6.07
N GLU A 84 12.10 2.49 -6.59
CA GLU A 84 13.31 2.38 -7.40
C GLU A 84 13.29 3.39 -8.58
N ARG A 85 12.16 3.48 -9.26
CA ARG A 85 11.99 4.38 -10.40
C ARG A 85 12.01 5.85 -9.97
N LEU A 86 11.28 6.23 -8.93
CA LEU A 86 11.24 7.59 -8.41
C LEU A 86 12.61 8.06 -7.94
N ILE A 87 13.40 7.19 -7.29
CA ILE A 87 14.80 7.45 -6.91
C ILE A 87 15.65 7.70 -8.17
N SER A 88 15.53 6.82 -9.18
CA SER A 88 16.31 6.94 -10.41
C SER A 88 15.99 8.19 -11.22
N GLU A 89 14.78 8.73 -11.09
CA GLU A 89 14.30 9.96 -11.74
C GLU A 89 14.53 11.22 -10.88
N ASP A 90 15.17 11.12 -9.70
CA ASP A 90 15.37 12.22 -8.72
C ASP A 90 14.06 12.91 -8.30
N LEU A 91 13.02 12.13 -8.06
CA LEU A 91 11.67 12.61 -7.70
C LEU A 91 11.33 12.48 -6.21
N LEU A 92 12.25 11.98 -5.38
CA LEU A 92 12.08 11.87 -3.93
C LEU A 92 13.07 12.75 -3.17
N GLU A 93 12.64 13.23 -2.00
CA GLU A 93 13.54 13.84 -1.00
C GLU A 93 14.21 12.75 -0.17
N GLU A 94 15.47 12.97 0.24
CA GLU A 94 16.08 12.15 1.30
C GLU A 94 15.37 12.41 2.63
N LEU A 95 15.11 11.35 3.39
CA LEU A 95 14.45 11.43 4.70
C LEU A 95 15.47 11.76 5.80
N ASP A 96 15.11 12.71 6.67
CA ASP A 96 15.89 12.96 7.88
C ASP A 96 15.52 11.96 8.98
N TYR A 97 16.19 10.82 9.01
CA TYR A 97 15.96 9.76 9.99
C TYR A 97 16.21 10.18 11.43
N SER A 98 16.89 11.31 11.69
CA SER A 98 17.00 11.85 13.04
C SER A 98 15.65 12.34 13.60
N GLN A 99 14.69 12.60 12.71
CA GLN A 99 13.32 12.99 13.05
C GLN A 99 12.32 11.80 12.98
N LEU A 100 12.80 10.60 12.70
CA LEU A 100 12.00 9.37 12.59
C LEU A 100 12.42 8.33 13.67
N PRO A 101 12.34 8.66 14.98
CA PRO A 101 12.78 7.74 16.02
C PRO A 101 12.01 6.41 16.02
N ASN A 102 10.76 6.39 15.55
CA ASN A 102 9.94 5.19 15.50
C ASN A 102 10.25 4.28 14.30
N ALA A 103 10.97 4.78 13.28
CA ALA A 103 11.48 3.94 12.19
C ALA A 103 12.48 2.86 12.67
N GLN A 104 12.98 2.94 13.92
CA GLN A 104 13.80 1.90 14.53
C GLN A 104 13.11 0.53 14.59
N TYR A 105 11.77 0.51 14.64
CA TYR A 105 10.98 -0.72 14.69
C TYR A 105 10.85 -1.43 13.35
N THR A 106 11.35 -0.84 12.26
CA THR A 106 11.38 -1.52 10.95
C THR A 106 12.18 -2.82 11.05
N LEU A 107 11.63 -3.90 10.50
CA LEU A 107 12.31 -5.21 10.39
C LEU A 107 13.67 -5.06 9.69
N ASP A 108 14.69 -5.76 10.18
CA ASP A 108 16.07 -5.56 9.73
C ASP A 108 16.28 -5.75 8.23
N TRP A 109 15.60 -6.73 7.62
CA TRP A 109 15.71 -7.01 6.18
C TRP A 109 15.06 -5.92 5.29
N LEU A 110 14.21 -5.05 5.88
CA LEU A 110 13.54 -3.95 5.19
C LEU A 110 14.22 -2.58 5.41
N LYS A 111 15.29 -2.50 6.22
CA LYS A 111 15.97 -1.21 6.49
C LYS A 111 16.80 -0.71 5.31
N THR A 112 17.33 -1.63 4.51
CA THR A 112 18.13 -1.31 3.32
C THR A 112 17.77 -2.28 2.19
N PRO A 113 16.55 -2.19 1.67
CA PRO A 113 16.06 -3.09 0.62
C PRO A 113 16.71 -2.76 -0.73
N ASP A 114 16.68 -3.73 -1.66
CA ASP A 114 17.32 -3.58 -2.98
C ASP A 114 16.83 -2.36 -3.78
N TYR A 115 15.59 -1.92 -3.57
CA TYR A 115 15.01 -0.74 -4.23
C TYR A 115 15.44 0.60 -3.61
N ASP A 116 15.92 0.60 -2.36
CA ASP A 116 16.49 1.74 -1.65
C ASP A 116 17.73 1.28 -0.84
N PRO A 117 18.84 0.92 -1.51
CA PRO A 117 19.95 0.22 -0.89
C PRO A 117 20.74 1.04 0.15
N GLU A 118 20.53 2.36 0.17
CA GLU A 118 21.09 3.23 1.19
C GLU A 118 20.09 3.52 2.33
N GLY A 119 18.82 3.09 2.17
CA GLY A 119 17.75 3.32 3.14
C GLY A 119 17.48 4.80 3.39
N LYS A 120 17.47 5.62 2.34
CA LYS A 120 17.40 7.07 2.47
C LYS A 120 16.06 7.69 2.08
N TYR A 121 15.29 7.01 1.23
CA TYR A 121 14.16 7.62 0.54
C TYR A 121 12.81 7.07 0.98
N SER A 122 12.80 5.92 1.66
CA SER A 122 11.56 5.24 2.01
C SER A 122 11.59 4.65 3.41
N VAL A 123 10.45 4.71 4.10
CA VAL A 123 10.19 3.90 5.30
C VAL A 123 9.15 2.85 4.94
N PRO A 124 9.40 1.54 5.10
CA PRO A 124 8.43 0.51 4.82
C PRO A 124 7.13 0.71 5.61
N TYR A 125 5.98 0.52 4.95
CA TYR A 125 4.66 0.72 5.52
C TYR A 125 3.90 -0.59 5.70
N MET A 126 3.75 -1.34 4.61
CA MET A 126 3.15 -2.67 4.57
C MET A 126 3.92 -3.53 3.57
N TRP A 127 3.81 -4.84 3.70
CA TRP A 127 4.37 -5.79 2.76
C TRP A 127 3.47 -7.02 2.65
N GLY A 128 3.71 -7.85 1.65
CA GLY A 128 2.93 -9.06 1.49
C GLY A 128 3.35 -9.87 0.28
N THR A 129 2.57 -10.88 -0.01
CA THR A 129 2.75 -11.77 -1.15
C THR A 129 1.61 -11.63 -2.15
N VAL A 130 1.82 -12.15 -3.35
CA VAL A 130 0.77 -12.38 -4.35
C VAL A 130 0.51 -13.87 -4.43
N GLY A 131 -0.76 -14.26 -4.44
CA GLY A 131 -1.13 -15.67 -4.51
C GLY A 131 -2.47 -15.89 -5.19
N ILE A 132 -2.95 -17.11 -5.09
CA ILE A 132 -4.25 -17.51 -5.58
C ILE A 132 -5.19 -17.65 -4.39
N LEU A 133 -6.21 -16.78 -4.32
CA LEU A 133 -7.38 -17.02 -3.47
C LEU A 133 -8.34 -17.92 -4.23
N TYR A 134 -8.73 -19.06 -3.66
CA TYR A 134 -9.61 -19.99 -4.33
C TYR A 134 -10.72 -20.50 -3.41
N ASN A 135 -11.88 -20.83 -4.01
CA ASN A 135 -13.00 -21.42 -3.29
C ASN A 135 -12.88 -22.95 -3.30
N LYS A 136 -12.65 -23.54 -2.12
CA LYS A 136 -12.48 -25.00 -1.90
C LYS A 136 -13.66 -25.83 -2.40
N THR A 137 -14.85 -25.24 -2.51
CA THR A 137 -16.05 -25.94 -2.97
C THR A 137 -16.18 -25.94 -4.51
N LEU A 138 -15.45 -25.06 -5.20
CA LEU A 138 -15.50 -24.91 -6.66
C LEU A 138 -14.28 -25.51 -7.37
N VAL A 139 -13.22 -25.83 -6.63
CA VAL A 139 -12.02 -26.49 -7.17
C VAL A 139 -12.02 -27.97 -6.84
N SER A 140 -11.45 -28.80 -7.73
CA SER A 140 -11.46 -30.26 -7.59
C SER A 140 -10.37 -30.81 -6.65
N ALA A 141 -9.35 -30.00 -6.38
CA ALA A 141 -8.20 -30.33 -5.54
C ALA A 141 -7.54 -29.04 -5.04
N PRO A 142 -6.72 -29.08 -3.96
CA PRO A 142 -5.92 -27.93 -3.54
C PRO A 142 -5.05 -27.40 -4.68
N ILE A 143 -4.98 -26.08 -4.78
CA ILE A 143 -4.15 -25.38 -5.78
C ILE A 143 -2.72 -25.32 -5.26
N THR A 144 -1.72 -25.64 -6.09
CA THR A 144 -0.29 -25.60 -5.74
C THR A 144 0.56 -24.92 -6.81
N SER A 145 0.00 -24.62 -7.97
CA SER A 145 0.73 -24.09 -9.12
C SER A 145 -0.04 -22.96 -9.80
N TRP A 146 0.68 -21.98 -10.33
CA TRP A 146 0.12 -20.91 -11.16
C TRP A 146 -0.62 -21.44 -12.39
N THR A 147 -0.28 -22.64 -12.89
CA THR A 147 -0.96 -23.26 -14.04
C THR A 147 -2.46 -23.46 -13.83
N ALA A 148 -2.93 -23.52 -12.58
CA ALA A 148 -4.35 -23.60 -12.27
C ALA A 148 -5.16 -22.43 -12.85
N MET A 149 -4.57 -21.23 -12.92
CA MET A 149 -5.22 -20.05 -13.48
C MET A 149 -5.32 -20.08 -15.01
N TRP A 150 -4.71 -21.07 -15.68
CA TRP A 150 -4.78 -21.32 -17.13
C TRP A 150 -5.56 -22.59 -17.48
N ASP A 151 -6.15 -23.25 -16.47
CA ASP A 151 -6.89 -24.50 -16.70
C ASP A 151 -8.27 -24.22 -17.31
N GLU A 152 -8.53 -24.80 -18.48
CA GLU A 152 -9.79 -24.63 -19.22
C GLU A 152 -11.02 -25.16 -18.47
N GLN A 153 -10.85 -25.97 -17.41
CA GLN A 153 -11.98 -26.37 -16.56
C GLN A 153 -12.62 -25.16 -15.84
N TYR A 154 -11.90 -24.03 -15.69
CA TYR A 154 -12.35 -22.82 -15.03
C TYR A 154 -12.68 -21.68 -16.00
N VAL A 155 -13.15 -22.00 -17.22
CA VAL A 155 -13.62 -20.98 -18.18
C VAL A 155 -14.66 -20.06 -17.52
N ASP A 156 -14.51 -18.73 -17.67
CA ASP A 156 -15.35 -17.68 -17.11
C ASP A 156 -15.44 -17.75 -15.55
N ASN A 157 -14.37 -18.22 -14.91
CA ASN A 157 -14.40 -18.51 -13.47
C ASN A 157 -13.08 -18.14 -12.74
N VAL A 158 -12.24 -17.30 -13.37
CA VAL A 158 -10.98 -16.80 -12.83
C VAL A 158 -10.98 -15.28 -12.87
N PHE A 159 -10.69 -14.64 -11.74
CA PHE A 159 -10.38 -13.22 -11.69
C PHE A 159 -8.87 -12.99 -11.80
N MET A 160 -8.47 -12.06 -12.67
CA MET A 160 -7.09 -11.58 -12.77
C MET A 160 -7.00 -10.14 -12.25
N MET A 161 -5.85 -9.76 -11.75
CA MET A 161 -5.61 -8.36 -11.35
C MET A 161 -5.49 -7.46 -12.58
N ASP A 162 -6.04 -6.25 -12.49
CA ASP A 162 -5.70 -5.13 -13.36
C ASP A 162 -4.43 -4.43 -12.83
N SER A 163 -3.40 -5.22 -12.62
CA SER A 163 -2.04 -4.82 -12.24
C SER A 163 -1.05 -5.40 -13.24
N ILE A 164 -0.33 -4.52 -13.94
CA ILE A 164 0.66 -4.92 -14.95
C ILE A 164 1.76 -5.75 -14.29
N ARG A 165 2.25 -5.29 -13.14
CA ARG A 165 3.34 -5.93 -12.40
C ARG A 165 2.98 -7.35 -12.00
N ASP A 166 1.84 -7.53 -11.35
CA ASP A 166 1.47 -8.82 -10.77
C ASP A 166 0.98 -9.79 -11.84
N THR A 167 0.10 -9.35 -12.73
CA THR A 167 -0.45 -10.22 -13.80
C THR A 167 0.64 -10.72 -14.76
N LEU A 168 1.58 -9.85 -15.18
CA LEU A 168 2.71 -10.30 -16.00
C LEU A 168 3.71 -11.13 -15.18
N GLY A 169 3.91 -10.75 -13.92
CA GLY A 169 4.81 -11.42 -13.00
C GLY A 169 4.44 -12.88 -12.75
N VAL A 170 3.17 -13.18 -12.49
CA VAL A 170 2.73 -14.58 -12.28
C VAL A 170 2.82 -15.42 -13.55
N ALA A 171 2.59 -14.82 -14.73
CA ALA A 171 2.83 -15.51 -15.99
C ALA A 171 4.33 -15.83 -16.21
N LEU A 172 5.23 -14.91 -15.82
CA LEU A 172 6.68 -15.16 -15.82
C LEU A 172 7.05 -16.29 -14.87
N LYS A 173 6.52 -16.28 -13.64
CA LYS A 173 6.76 -17.34 -12.64
C LYS A 173 6.29 -18.69 -13.14
N MET A 174 5.07 -18.77 -13.69
CA MET A 174 4.54 -19.99 -14.30
C MET A 174 5.47 -20.56 -15.38
N LEU A 175 6.13 -19.69 -16.13
CA LEU A 175 7.10 -20.08 -17.19
C LEU A 175 8.52 -20.35 -16.64
N GLY A 176 8.76 -20.20 -15.33
CA GLY A 176 10.05 -20.40 -14.69
C GLY A 176 11.02 -19.22 -14.82
N TYR A 177 10.53 -18.04 -15.18
CA TYR A 177 11.32 -16.82 -15.26
C TYR A 177 11.28 -16.02 -13.94
N SER A 178 12.27 -15.15 -13.77
CA SER A 178 12.23 -14.14 -12.70
C SER A 178 11.18 -13.08 -13.01
N MET A 179 10.42 -12.65 -12.00
CA MET A 179 9.52 -11.49 -12.12
C MET A 179 10.24 -10.18 -12.42
N ASN A 180 11.54 -10.11 -12.08
CA ASN A 180 12.40 -8.95 -12.30
C ASN A 180 13.18 -9.04 -13.62
N THR A 181 12.83 -10.00 -14.49
CA THR A 181 13.52 -10.11 -15.80
C THR A 181 13.29 -8.86 -16.64
N ARG A 182 14.34 -8.46 -17.36
CA ARG A 182 14.29 -7.41 -18.39
C ARG A 182 14.50 -8.01 -19.78
N ASP A 183 14.51 -9.34 -19.90
CA ASP A 183 14.61 -10.06 -21.16
C ASP A 183 13.28 -9.93 -21.93
N MET A 184 13.36 -9.31 -23.09
CA MET A 184 12.19 -9.06 -23.94
C MET A 184 11.57 -10.33 -24.51
N ASP A 185 12.35 -11.40 -24.68
CA ASP A 185 11.82 -12.67 -25.18
C ASP A 185 10.98 -13.35 -24.09
N ALA A 186 11.47 -13.38 -22.84
CA ALA A 186 10.70 -13.86 -21.68
C ALA A 186 9.42 -13.04 -21.43
N LEU A 187 9.54 -11.72 -21.51
CA LEU A 187 8.37 -10.82 -21.36
C LEU A 187 7.32 -11.02 -22.46
N ASN A 188 7.76 -11.26 -23.71
CA ASN A 188 6.85 -11.55 -24.80
C ASN A 188 6.19 -12.93 -24.66
N GLU A 189 6.92 -13.94 -24.17
CA GLU A 189 6.34 -15.26 -23.92
C GLU A 189 5.27 -15.20 -22.83
N ALA A 190 5.54 -14.50 -21.71
CA ALA A 190 4.56 -14.29 -20.63
C ALA A 190 3.31 -13.54 -21.13
N LYS A 191 3.51 -12.45 -21.89
CA LYS A 191 2.41 -11.71 -22.54
C LYS A 191 1.57 -12.63 -23.44
N ASP A 192 2.22 -13.48 -24.25
CA ASP A 192 1.50 -14.36 -25.16
C ASP A 192 0.68 -15.41 -24.40
N LYS A 193 1.17 -15.91 -23.24
CA LYS A 193 0.42 -16.77 -22.33
C LYS A 193 -0.82 -16.09 -21.74
N LEU A 194 -0.73 -14.83 -21.34
CA LEU A 194 -1.89 -14.06 -20.88
C LEU A 194 -2.92 -13.84 -22.01
N ILE A 195 -2.44 -13.61 -23.23
CA ILE A 195 -3.32 -13.50 -24.40
C ILE A 195 -4.01 -14.84 -24.71
N GLU A 196 -3.32 -15.97 -24.57
CA GLU A 196 -3.90 -17.31 -24.70
C GLU A 196 -5.00 -17.53 -23.65
N GLN A 197 -4.74 -17.25 -22.38
CA GLN A 197 -5.69 -17.33 -21.26
C GLN A 197 -6.97 -16.51 -21.55
N LYS A 198 -6.79 -15.26 -21.96
CA LYS A 198 -7.89 -14.37 -22.31
C LYS A 198 -8.72 -14.89 -23.51
N LYS A 199 -8.04 -15.39 -24.56
CA LYS A 199 -8.70 -15.96 -25.74
C LYS A 199 -9.46 -17.26 -25.46
N ALA A 200 -8.97 -18.05 -24.52
CA ALA A 200 -9.64 -19.26 -24.04
C ALA A 200 -10.89 -18.94 -23.20
N GLY A 201 -11.11 -17.66 -22.85
CA GLY A 201 -12.27 -17.22 -22.08
C GLY A 201 -12.21 -17.63 -20.60
N ILE A 202 -11.04 -17.97 -20.08
CA ILE A 202 -10.85 -18.39 -18.70
C ILE A 202 -11.09 -17.22 -17.74
N VAL A 203 -10.59 -16.04 -18.10
CA VAL A 203 -10.70 -14.84 -17.29
C VAL A 203 -12.10 -14.25 -17.35
N LYS A 204 -12.76 -14.19 -16.20
CA LYS A 204 -14.06 -13.56 -16.00
C LYS A 204 -13.97 -12.04 -16.02
N ALA A 205 -12.99 -11.49 -15.30
CA ALA A 205 -12.70 -10.06 -15.28
C ALA A 205 -11.25 -9.78 -14.90
N TYR A 206 -10.75 -8.60 -15.31
CA TYR A 206 -9.56 -7.96 -14.78
C TYR A 206 -10.03 -6.83 -13.86
N GLN A 207 -9.66 -6.87 -12.59
CA GLN A 207 -10.11 -5.93 -11.57
C GLN A 207 -9.15 -5.96 -10.37
N VAL A 208 -9.28 -5.06 -9.43
CA VAL A 208 -8.47 -4.98 -8.21
C VAL A 208 -9.40 -5.18 -7.00
N ASP A 209 -9.81 -4.12 -6.34
CA ASP A 209 -10.51 -4.15 -5.04
C ASP A 209 -11.83 -4.92 -5.06
N GLU A 210 -12.57 -4.88 -6.18
CA GLU A 210 -13.84 -5.60 -6.30
C GLU A 210 -13.69 -7.13 -6.29
N THR A 211 -12.48 -7.64 -6.51
CA THR A 211 -12.22 -9.09 -6.48
C THR A 211 -12.49 -9.66 -5.11
N LYS A 212 -12.11 -8.97 -4.06
CA LYS A 212 -12.32 -9.34 -2.67
C LYS A 212 -13.79 -9.68 -2.39
N ASP A 213 -14.70 -8.73 -2.65
CA ASP A 213 -16.13 -8.90 -2.40
C ASP A 213 -16.76 -10.02 -3.25
N LYS A 214 -16.33 -10.13 -4.52
CA LYS A 214 -16.84 -11.18 -5.41
C LYS A 214 -16.37 -12.57 -5.02
N MET A 215 -15.14 -12.70 -4.51
CA MET A 215 -14.66 -13.99 -3.98
C MET A 215 -15.39 -14.35 -2.68
N ILE A 216 -15.66 -13.42 -1.79
CA ILE A 216 -16.50 -13.62 -0.60
C ILE A 216 -17.89 -14.10 -1.01
N ALA A 217 -18.47 -13.52 -2.06
CA ALA A 217 -19.78 -13.92 -2.61
C ALA A 217 -19.76 -15.26 -3.38
N GLY A 218 -18.58 -15.87 -3.59
CA GLY A 218 -18.47 -17.14 -4.33
C GLY A 218 -18.69 -17.03 -5.84
N GLU A 219 -18.42 -15.87 -6.44
CA GLU A 219 -18.69 -15.60 -7.86
C GLU A 219 -17.66 -16.22 -8.81
N ALA A 220 -16.51 -16.71 -8.31
CA ALA A 220 -15.49 -17.36 -9.11
C ALA A 220 -14.80 -18.50 -8.34
N ALA A 221 -14.17 -19.41 -9.07
CA ALA A 221 -13.41 -20.51 -8.50
C ALA A 221 -12.09 -20.01 -7.89
N MET A 222 -11.45 -19.01 -8.51
CA MET A 222 -10.19 -18.46 -8.04
C MET A 222 -9.98 -17.02 -8.52
N GLY A 223 -9.12 -16.31 -7.79
CA GLY A 223 -8.67 -14.97 -8.12
C GLY A 223 -7.20 -14.78 -7.79
N LEU A 224 -6.48 -14.08 -8.67
CA LEU A 224 -5.17 -13.53 -8.34
C LEU A 224 -5.37 -12.43 -7.31
N MET A 225 -4.66 -12.49 -6.18
CA MET A 225 -4.93 -11.59 -5.06
C MET A 225 -3.69 -11.34 -4.22
N TRP A 226 -3.61 -10.16 -3.61
CA TRP A 226 -2.65 -9.86 -2.56
C TRP A 226 -3.05 -10.53 -1.25
N SER A 227 -2.04 -10.87 -0.44
CA SER A 227 -2.22 -11.66 0.78
C SER A 227 -3.17 -11.02 1.80
N GLY A 228 -3.13 -9.71 2.01
CA GLY A 228 -4.02 -9.03 2.95
C GLY A 228 -5.49 -9.06 2.51
N ASP A 229 -5.79 -8.79 1.25
CA ASP A 229 -7.15 -8.93 0.71
C ASP A 229 -7.65 -10.36 0.80
N ALA A 230 -6.74 -11.34 0.61
CA ALA A 230 -7.07 -12.75 0.77
C ALA A 230 -7.38 -13.10 2.24
N ALA A 231 -6.59 -12.61 3.19
CA ALA A 231 -6.83 -12.78 4.62
C ALA A 231 -8.17 -12.17 5.02
N TYR A 232 -8.44 -10.94 4.58
CA TYR A 232 -9.74 -10.29 4.78
C TYR A 232 -10.89 -11.14 4.21
N ALA A 233 -10.78 -11.59 2.95
CA ALA A 233 -11.83 -12.38 2.33
C ALA A 233 -12.08 -13.71 3.04
N MET A 234 -11.02 -14.39 3.50
CA MET A 234 -11.11 -15.63 4.26
C MET A 234 -11.79 -15.44 5.63
N SER A 235 -11.68 -14.27 6.26
CA SER A 235 -12.39 -13.97 7.52
C SER A 235 -13.91 -13.87 7.36
N PHE A 236 -14.41 -13.67 6.12
CA PHE A 236 -15.85 -13.60 5.81
C PHE A 236 -16.40 -14.88 5.16
N ASN A 237 -15.54 -15.74 4.64
CA ASN A 237 -15.98 -16.94 3.94
C ASN A 237 -15.00 -18.10 4.17
N ASP A 238 -15.39 -19.05 5.06
CA ASP A 238 -14.62 -20.24 5.40
C ASP A 238 -14.37 -21.20 4.23
N ASP A 239 -15.10 -21.07 3.10
CA ASP A 239 -14.87 -21.86 1.89
C ASP A 239 -13.65 -21.40 1.11
N LEU A 240 -13.11 -20.23 1.41
CA LEU A 240 -11.92 -19.69 0.74
C LEU A 240 -10.63 -20.27 1.34
N ALA A 241 -9.59 -20.29 0.53
CA ALA A 241 -8.22 -20.57 0.94
C ALA A 241 -7.25 -19.80 0.02
N TYR A 242 -6.13 -19.38 0.60
CA TYR A 242 -5.06 -18.69 -0.11
C TYR A 242 -3.85 -19.59 -0.24
N VAL A 243 -3.12 -19.47 -1.36
CA VAL A 243 -1.86 -20.18 -1.57
C VAL A 243 -0.89 -19.34 -2.39
N VAL A 244 0.36 -19.33 -1.97
CA VAL A 244 1.50 -18.94 -2.82
C VAL A 244 1.95 -20.20 -3.55
N PRO A 245 1.87 -20.25 -4.89
CA PRO A 245 2.27 -21.43 -5.66
C PRO A 245 3.74 -21.80 -5.56
N GLU A 246 4.05 -23.10 -5.76
CA GLU A 246 5.40 -23.69 -5.62
C GLU A 246 6.44 -23.05 -6.53
N GLU A 247 6.05 -22.44 -7.65
CA GLU A 247 6.96 -21.70 -8.53
C GLU A 247 7.47 -20.40 -7.93
N GLY A 248 6.96 -20.04 -6.73
CA GLY A 248 7.22 -18.81 -6.02
C GLY A 248 6.40 -17.63 -6.55
N SER A 249 6.46 -16.51 -5.85
CA SER A 249 5.65 -15.34 -6.15
C SER A 249 6.41 -14.02 -6.00
N ASN A 250 5.66 -12.93 -5.98
CA ASN A 250 6.12 -11.59 -5.62
C ASN A 250 6.02 -11.42 -4.11
N VAL A 251 7.11 -11.01 -3.48
CA VAL A 251 7.09 -10.32 -2.20
C VAL A 251 7.19 -8.83 -2.53
N TRP A 252 6.14 -8.10 -2.25
CA TRP A 252 6.08 -6.67 -2.50
C TRP A 252 6.17 -5.89 -1.19
N VAL A 253 6.70 -4.68 -1.27
CA VAL A 253 6.81 -3.76 -0.15
C VAL A 253 6.32 -2.39 -0.60
N ASP A 254 5.38 -1.81 0.15
CA ASP A 254 4.99 -0.42 -0.01
C ASP A 254 5.71 0.44 1.02
N GLY A 255 6.22 1.56 0.58
CA GLY A 255 6.98 2.48 1.43
C GLY A 255 6.39 3.88 1.47
N MET A 256 6.57 4.53 2.60
CA MET A 256 6.27 5.95 2.78
C MET A 256 7.43 6.78 2.24
N CYS A 257 7.16 7.63 1.25
CA CYS A 257 8.15 8.48 0.60
C CYS A 257 7.70 9.94 0.58
N ILE A 258 8.64 10.86 0.53
CA ILE A 258 8.37 12.30 0.40
C ILE A 258 8.77 12.74 -1.02
N PRO A 259 7.83 13.23 -1.85
CA PRO A 259 8.13 13.71 -3.18
C PRO A 259 9.03 14.95 -3.20
N LYS A 260 9.83 15.08 -4.26
CA LYS A 260 10.75 16.21 -4.43
C LYS A 260 10.04 17.56 -4.41
N GLY A 261 10.44 18.41 -3.48
CA GLY A 261 9.89 19.74 -3.30
C GLY A 261 8.53 19.78 -2.61
N ALA A 262 8.21 18.75 -1.82
CA ALA A 262 7.07 18.72 -0.90
C ALA A 262 7.01 20.02 -0.07
N LYS A 263 5.81 20.60 0.07
CA LYS A 263 5.64 21.90 0.72
C LYS A 263 5.70 21.81 2.24
N ASN A 264 5.30 20.67 2.78
CA ASN A 264 5.14 20.45 4.21
C ASN A 264 6.07 19.31 4.69
N TYR A 265 7.34 19.34 4.28
CA TYR A 265 8.34 18.28 4.56
C TYR A 265 8.41 17.88 6.03
N GLU A 266 8.45 18.87 6.95
CA GLU A 266 8.50 18.60 8.38
C GLU A 266 7.23 17.93 8.91
N ASN A 267 6.06 18.28 8.38
CA ASN A 267 4.81 17.64 8.75
C ASN A 267 4.70 16.24 8.14
N ALA A 268 5.28 16.03 6.95
CA ALA A 268 5.41 14.71 6.33
C ALA A 268 6.26 13.77 7.20
N LEU A 269 7.41 14.22 7.72
CA LEU A 269 8.23 13.44 8.64
C LEU A 269 7.47 13.10 9.93
N LYS A 270 6.72 14.05 10.51
CA LYS A 270 5.88 13.78 11.69
C LYS A 270 4.82 12.74 11.42
N PHE A 271 4.19 12.78 10.23
CA PHE A 271 3.17 11.80 9.84
C PHE A 271 3.79 10.41 9.65
N ILE A 272 4.92 10.32 8.96
CA ILE A 272 5.66 9.06 8.77
C ILE A 272 6.09 8.49 10.13
N ASP A 273 6.67 9.29 11.02
CA ASP A 273 7.10 8.82 12.35
C ASP A 273 5.92 8.37 13.21
N PHE A 274 4.77 9.06 13.10
CA PHE A 274 3.55 8.69 13.79
C PHE A 274 3.05 7.31 13.34
N LEU A 275 3.03 7.04 12.02
CA LEU A 275 2.64 5.74 11.48
C LEU A 275 3.59 4.60 11.87
N CYS A 276 4.85 4.93 12.21
CA CYS A 276 5.85 3.97 12.67
C CYS A 276 5.72 3.62 14.17
N ARG A 277 4.86 4.28 14.96
CA ARG A 277 4.63 3.90 16.36
C ARG A 277 4.03 2.50 16.43
N PRO A 278 4.50 1.62 17.31
CA PRO A 278 4.00 0.25 17.40
C PRO A 278 2.48 0.11 17.50
N GLU A 279 1.85 0.91 18.37
CA GLU A 279 0.40 0.90 18.58
C GLU A 279 -0.37 1.39 17.35
N ILE A 280 0.16 2.37 16.60
CA ILE A 280 -0.44 2.89 15.39
C ILE A 280 -0.26 1.91 14.21
N ALA A 281 0.91 1.31 14.11
CA ALA A 281 1.18 0.27 13.11
C ALA A 281 0.31 -0.98 13.35
N LEU A 282 0.02 -1.32 14.62
CA LEU A 282 -0.90 -2.39 14.97
C LEU A 282 -2.33 -2.06 14.53
N MET A 283 -2.83 -0.84 14.80
CA MET A 283 -4.17 -0.42 14.36
C MET A 283 -4.33 -0.53 12.82
N ASN A 284 -3.31 -0.10 12.08
CA ASN A 284 -3.31 -0.25 10.63
C ASN A 284 -3.25 -1.71 10.19
N PHE A 285 -2.45 -2.56 10.85
CA PHE A 285 -2.38 -3.99 10.57
C PHE A 285 -3.74 -4.67 10.78
N GLU A 286 -4.42 -4.39 11.89
CA GLU A 286 -5.72 -4.99 12.22
C GLU A 286 -6.83 -4.58 11.26
N GLU A 287 -6.80 -3.35 10.75
CA GLU A 287 -7.79 -2.85 9.79
C GLU A 287 -7.51 -3.31 8.36
N ILE A 288 -6.23 -3.23 7.92
CA ILE A 288 -5.83 -3.45 6.52
C ILE A 288 -5.54 -4.92 6.24
N CYS A 289 -5.18 -5.71 7.27
CA CYS A 289 -4.83 -7.13 7.16
C CYS A 289 -3.59 -7.44 6.29
N TYR A 290 -2.69 -6.49 6.03
CA TYR A 290 -1.41 -6.75 5.37
C TYR A 290 -0.27 -6.91 6.38
N CYS A 291 0.80 -7.62 5.98
CA CYS A 291 1.97 -7.84 6.83
C CYS A 291 2.59 -6.51 7.28
N THR A 292 2.72 -6.31 8.58
CA THR A 292 3.36 -5.11 9.11
C THR A 292 4.89 -5.27 9.12
N PRO A 293 5.65 -4.25 8.65
CA PRO A 293 7.11 -4.24 8.78
C PRO A 293 7.58 -3.79 10.16
N ASN A 294 6.67 -3.54 11.11
CA ASN A 294 6.95 -2.97 12.41
C ASN A 294 7.10 -4.05 13.47
N SER A 295 8.32 -4.32 13.92
CA SER A 295 8.62 -5.33 14.95
C SER A 295 7.93 -5.05 16.29
N GLY A 296 7.76 -3.77 16.66
CA GLY A 296 7.06 -3.40 17.89
C GLY A 296 5.55 -3.68 17.79
N ALA A 297 4.94 -3.50 16.62
CA ALA A 297 3.54 -3.87 16.40
C ALA A 297 3.36 -5.40 16.47
N ILE A 298 4.28 -6.17 15.86
CA ILE A 298 4.26 -7.64 15.93
C ILE A 298 4.32 -8.13 17.38
N GLU A 299 5.15 -7.49 18.23
CA GLU A 299 5.24 -7.81 19.67
C GLU A 299 3.94 -7.53 20.45
N LEU A 300 3.06 -6.67 19.93
CA LEU A 300 1.78 -6.34 20.56
C LEU A 300 0.64 -7.27 20.12
N ILE A 301 0.83 -8.14 19.12
CA ILE A 301 -0.18 -9.11 18.69
C ILE A 301 -0.26 -10.23 19.73
N ASP A 302 -1.38 -10.30 20.42
CA ASP A 302 -1.61 -11.28 21.49
C ASP A 302 -2.14 -12.64 20.97
N ASP A 303 -2.65 -12.70 19.73
CA ASP A 303 -3.25 -13.90 19.14
C ASP A 303 -2.20 -14.77 18.45
N PRO A 304 -1.90 -15.98 18.99
CA PRO A 304 -0.94 -16.88 18.38
C PRO A 304 -1.42 -17.50 17.05
N GLU A 305 -2.73 -17.52 16.77
CA GLU A 305 -3.27 -18.01 15.48
C GLU A 305 -2.98 -16.98 14.37
N VAL A 306 -3.09 -15.69 14.67
CA VAL A 306 -2.71 -14.61 13.76
C VAL A 306 -1.21 -14.67 13.43
N LEU A 307 -0.34 -14.85 14.46
CA LEU A 307 1.11 -14.96 14.26
C LEU A 307 1.54 -16.24 13.51
N ALA A 308 0.69 -17.26 13.48
CA ALA A 308 0.93 -18.51 12.77
C ALA A 308 0.32 -18.54 11.35
N ASP A 309 -0.43 -17.51 10.98
CA ASP A 309 -1.07 -17.43 9.66
C ASP A 309 -0.03 -17.02 8.61
N GLU A 310 0.35 -17.95 7.73
CA GLU A 310 1.32 -17.71 6.65
C GLU A 310 0.80 -16.73 5.58
N THR A 311 -0.49 -16.40 5.57
CA THR A 311 -1.03 -15.33 4.71
C THR A 311 -0.61 -13.96 5.21
N LEU A 312 -0.52 -13.79 6.54
CA LEU A 312 -0.15 -12.54 7.23
C LEU A 312 1.34 -12.50 7.59
N PHE A 313 1.92 -13.65 7.91
CA PHE A 313 3.33 -13.79 8.31
C PHE A 313 3.97 -14.96 7.54
N PRO A 314 4.21 -14.79 6.21
CA PRO A 314 4.80 -15.84 5.40
C PRO A 314 6.17 -16.26 5.93
N SER A 315 6.42 -17.58 5.93
CA SER A 315 7.71 -18.14 6.33
C SER A 315 8.78 -17.92 5.26
N ASP A 316 10.05 -18.09 5.63
CA ASP A 316 11.17 -18.03 4.68
C ASP A 316 11.08 -19.11 3.59
N GLU A 317 10.23 -20.13 3.75
CA GLU A 317 10.01 -21.19 2.77
C GLU A 317 8.91 -20.83 1.75
N THR A 318 8.06 -19.84 2.07
CA THR A 318 6.97 -19.34 1.23
C THR A 318 7.49 -18.32 0.23
#